data_db5319c4e59315ea15555c2d6a51d668
#
_entry.id   db5319c4e59315ea15555c2d6a51d668
#
_cell.length_a   1.000
_cell.length_b   1.000
_cell.length_c   1.000
_cell.angle_alpha   90.00
_cell.angle_beta   90.00
_cell.angle_gamma   90.00
#
_symmetry.space_group_name_H-M   'P 1'
#
loop_
_entity.id
_entity.type
_entity.pdbx_description
1 polymer ?
#
loop_
_entity_poly.entity_id
_entity_poly.type
_entity_poly.pdbx_seq_one_letter_code
_entity_poly.pdbx_strand_id
1 'polypeptide(L)'
;HYDHSQQRTVKGINFVTCLYHSQGISLPVGFELVRKTERYTDPKDGKEKRRADKTKNEMYRDLLQQAVKNKIPFRYVLNDTWYASAENMNFVKLTLKKEFVMPLKGNRKVALSVDAKQQGRYQRVDTLELEPMKPVTVYLEGVAFALLLIKQVFTNEDGSTGIQYLVTSDTTLDGNGIAAIYQKRWNVEPYHKSLKQNASLEKSPTKTVTTQTNHFFAALCAYIKLELLKGNTKLNHFALKSKLYVRAIQSAYAALRELNPVQLAA
;
A
#
# COMPACT_ATOMS: atom_id res chain seq x y z
N HIS A 1 -14.31 -6.25 10.28
CA HIS A 1 -14.01 -4.82 10.10
C HIS A 1 -15.14 -4.12 9.34
N TYR A 2 -15.23 -2.80 9.46
CA TYR A 2 -16.21 -2.02 8.70
C TYR A 2 -15.70 -1.82 7.26
N ASP A 3 -16.54 -2.16 6.28
CA ASP A 3 -16.27 -1.92 4.86
C ASP A 3 -17.01 -0.66 4.43
N HIS A 4 -16.25 0.39 4.10
CA HIS A 4 -16.81 1.69 3.73
C HIS A 4 -17.48 1.66 2.34
N SER A 5 -17.08 0.76 1.45
CA SER A 5 -17.70 0.62 0.12
C SER A 5 -19.08 -0.04 0.19
N GLN A 6 -19.25 -1.00 1.12
CA GLN A 6 -20.51 -1.70 1.35
C GLN A 6 -21.30 -1.12 2.53
N GLN A 7 -20.78 -0.10 3.22
CA GLN A 7 -21.39 0.56 4.39
C GLN A 7 -21.83 -0.43 5.49
N ARG A 8 -21.16 -1.56 5.64
CA ARG A 8 -21.48 -2.61 6.63
C ARG A 8 -20.23 -3.24 7.24
N THR A 9 -20.43 -3.89 8.39
CA THR A 9 -19.40 -4.72 8.99
C THR A 9 -19.29 -6.05 8.24
N VAL A 10 -18.09 -6.35 7.74
CA VAL A 10 -17.80 -7.62 7.06
C VAL A 10 -16.80 -8.45 7.87
N LYS A 11 -16.95 -9.78 7.78
CA LYS A 11 -15.97 -10.71 8.28
C LYS A 11 -14.81 -10.78 7.28
N GLY A 12 -13.59 -10.61 7.74
CA GLY A 12 -12.41 -10.64 6.87
C GLY A 12 -11.13 -10.44 7.66
N ILE A 13 -10.02 -10.73 7.01
CA ILE A 13 -8.68 -10.52 7.55
C ILE A 13 -8.30 -9.06 7.27
N ASN A 14 -7.98 -8.32 8.32
CA ASN A 14 -7.42 -6.97 8.19
C ASN A 14 -5.90 -7.04 8.36
N PHE A 15 -5.17 -6.46 7.41
CA PHE A 15 -3.72 -6.52 7.40
C PHE A 15 -3.09 -5.25 6.83
N VAL A 16 -1.84 -5.01 7.18
CA VAL A 16 -0.98 -3.99 6.60
C VAL A 16 0.12 -4.72 5.83
N THR A 17 0.43 -4.28 4.62
CA THR A 17 1.51 -4.84 3.80
C THR A 17 2.50 -3.77 3.40
N CYS A 18 3.76 -4.18 3.27
CA CYS A 18 4.82 -3.39 2.68
C CYS A 18 5.24 -4.03 1.36
N LEU A 19 5.19 -3.24 0.27
CA LEU A 19 5.52 -3.66 -1.09
C LEU A 19 6.74 -2.89 -1.57
N TYR A 20 7.76 -3.59 -2.01
CA TYR A 20 8.90 -3.02 -2.73
C TYR A 20 8.63 -3.02 -4.23
N HIS A 21 8.81 -1.90 -4.89
CA HIS A 21 8.65 -1.79 -6.34
C HIS A 21 9.88 -1.18 -6.99
N SER A 22 10.44 -1.90 -7.95
CA SER A 22 11.56 -1.42 -8.77
C SER A 22 11.55 -2.11 -10.14
N GLN A 23 11.86 -1.36 -11.20
CA GLN A 23 12.03 -1.88 -12.57
C GLN A 23 10.85 -2.76 -13.05
N GLY A 24 9.60 -2.38 -12.70
CA GLY A 24 8.41 -3.11 -13.10
C GLY A 24 8.12 -4.39 -12.30
N ILE A 25 8.94 -4.70 -11.28
CA ILE A 25 8.76 -5.83 -10.36
C ILE A 25 8.24 -5.31 -9.04
N SER A 26 7.24 -5.99 -8.48
CA SER A 26 6.61 -5.65 -7.20
C SER A 26 6.71 -6.83 -6.23
N LEU A 27 7.53 -6.71 -5.19
CA LEU A 27 7.77 -7.78 -4.22
C LEU A 27 7.23 -7.40 -2.84
N PRO A 28 6.39 -8.24 -2.20
CA PRO A 28 6.01 -8.05 -0.81
C PRO A 28 7.23 -8.29 0.09
N VAL A 29 7.53 -7.31 0.95
CA VAL A 29 8.67 -7.38 1.87
C VAL A 29 8.26 -7.59 3.31
N GLY A 30 6.97 -7.46 3.61
CA GLY A 30 6.43 -7.73 4.93
C GLY A 30 4.92 -7.54 5.01
N PHE A 31 4.33 -8.13 6.03
CA PHE A 31 2.92 -7.93 6.37
C PHE A 31 2.69 -8.09 7.87
N GLU A 32 1.65 -7.43 8.37
CA GLU A 32 1.16 -7.53 9.74
C GLU A 32 -0.35 -7.76 9.75
N LEU A 33 -0.82 -8.75 10.50
CA LEU A 33 -2.24 -8.97 10.70
C LEU A 33 -2.75 -8.12 11.86
N VAL A 34 -3.81 -7.36 11.63
CA VAL A 34 -4.45 -6.54 12.66
C VAL A 34 -5.28 -7.44 13.55
N ARG A 35 -4.78 -7.74 14.76
CA ARG A 35 -5.42 -8.60 15.76
C ARG A 35 -6.08 -7.72 16.82
N LYS A 36 -7.40 -7.84 16.99
CA LYS A 36 -8.14 -7.15 18.04
C LYS A 36 -8.19 -8.02 19.30
N THR A 37 -7.11 -8.01 20.09
CA THR A 37 -6.92 -8.85 21.27
C THR A 37 -7.31 -8.16 22.57
N GLU A 38 -7.15 -6.84 22.65
CA GLU A 38 -7.47 -6.07 23.85
C GLU A 38 -8.96 -5.74 23.94
N ARG A 39 -9.57 -5.99 25.10
CA ARG A 39 -10.92 -5.56 25.42
C ARG A 39 -10.87 -4.23 26.16
N TYR A 40 -11.77 -3.33 25.85
CA TYR A 40 -11.93 -2.05 26.53
C TYR A 40 -13.40 -1.64 26.52
N THR A 41 -13.80 -0.85 27.53
CA THR A 41 -15.12 -0.22 27.57
C THR A 41 -15.02 1.12 26.84
N ASP A 42 -15.82 1.33 25.80
CA ASP A 42 -15.85 2.59 25.07
C ASP A 42 -16.51 3.67 25.96
N PRO A 43 -15.81 4.77 26.27
CA PRO A 43 -16.37 5.81 27.14
C PRO A 43 -17.56 6.55 26.53
N LYS A 44 -17.80 6.44 25.22
CA LYS A 44 -18.89 7.13 24.51
C LYS A 44 -20.24 6.40 24.65
N ASP A 45 -20.23 5.10 24.64
CA ASP A 45 -21.46 4.28 24.62
C ASP A 45 -21.49 3.18 25.70
N GLY A 46 -20.47 3.10 26.58
CA GLY A 46 -20.37 2.15 27.66
C GLY A 46 -20.25 0.69 27.23
N LYS A 47 -20.07 0.42 25.94
CA LYS A 47 -20.04 -0.95 25.41
C LYS A 47 -18.64 -1.53 25.43
N GLU A 48 -18.54 -2.82 25.70
CA GLU A 48 -17.28 -3.57 25.55
C GLU A 48 -16.93 -3.69 24.08
N LYS A 49 -15.76 -3.20 23.70
CA LYS A 49 -15.20 -3.27 22.35
C LYS A 49 -13.83 -3.92 22.37
N ARG A 50 -13.35 -4.33 21.21
CA ARG A 50 -12.00 -4.88 21.05
C ARG A 50 -11.17 -3.97 20.15
N ARG A 51 -9.92 -3.73 20.56
CA ARG A 51 -8.91 -3.01 19.77
C ARG A 51 -7.67 -3.87 19.57
N ALA A 52 -6.84 -3.48 18.61
CA ALA A 52 -5.53 -4.09 18.45
C ALA A 52 -4.55 -3.51 19.49
N ASP A 53 -3.61 -4.33 19.92
CA ASP A 53 -2.48 -3.96 20.77
C ASP A 53 -1.57 -2.92 20.10
N LYS A 54 -1.39 -3.04 18.78
CA LYS A 54 -0.67 -2.06 17.94
C LYS A 54 -1.61 -1.35 16.99
N THR A 55 -1.39 -0.06 16.81
CA THR A 55 -2.07 0.73 15.77
C THR A 55 -1.52 0.39 14.38
N LYS A 56 -2.29 0.65 13.33
CA LYS A 56 -1.81 0.49 11.95
C LYS A 56 -0.59 1.38 11.63
N ASN A 57 -0.48 2.55 12.27
CA ASN A 57 0.67 3.43 12.10
C ASN A 57 1.95 2.86 12.74
N GLU A 58 1.82 2.19 13.90
CA GLU A 58 2.95 1.45 14.49
C GLU A 58 3.36 0.27 13.62
N MET A 59 2.40 -0.54 13.15
CA MET A 59 2.67 -1.64 12.20
C MET A 59 3.35 -1.14 10.92
N TYR A 60 2.92 0.01 10.40
CA TYR A 60 3.54 0.66 9.24
C TYR A 60 5.02 0.98 9.51
N ARG A 61 5.34 1.59 10.66
CA ARG A 61 6.72 1.91 11.05
C ARG A 61 7.56 0.65 11.25
N ASP A 62 7.01 -0.39 11.90
CA ASP A 62 7.69 -1.67 12.11
C ASP A 62 8.06 -2.34 10.78
N LEU A 63 7.13 -2.37 9.82
CA LEU A 63 7.39 -2.93 8.48
C LEU A 63 8.47 -2.17 7.72
N LEU A 64 8.49 -0.83 7.79
CA LEU A 64 9.52 -0.03 7.16
C LEU A 64 10.89 -0.23 7.83
N GLN A 65 10.92 -0.31 9.16
CA GLN A 65 12.14 -0.60 9.90
C GLN A 65 12.69 -2.00 9.56
N GLN A 66 11.79 -2.98 9.44
CA GLN A 66 12.17 -4.33 9.02
C GLN A 66 12.73 -4.34 7.59
N ALA A 67 12.15 -3.55 6.66
CA ALA A 67 12.67 -3.42 5.30
C ALA A 67 14.10 -2.85 5.29
N VAL A 68 14.37 -1.83 6.11
CA VAL A 68 15.73 -1.27 6.27
C VAL A 68 16.68 -2.29 6.89
N LYS A 69 16.26 -2.99 7.95
CA LYS A 69 17.05 -4.05 8.62
C LYS A 69 17.39 -5.18 7.64
N ASN A 70 16.48 -5.52 6.76
CA ASN A 70 16.67 -6.52 5.70
C ASN A 70 17.47 -5.98 4.51
N LYS A 71 17.98 -4.75 4.58
CA LYS A 71 18.80 -4.10 3.55
C LYS A 71 18.08 -3.98 2.19
N ILE A 72 16.75 -3.85 2.19
CA ILE A 72 15.99 -3.60 0.95
C ILE A 72 16.42 -2.24 0.38
N PRO A 73 16.87 -2.16 -0.89
CA PRO A 73 17.40 -0.92 -1.47
C PRO A 73 16.25 -0.03 -1.98
N PHE A 74 15.70 0.84 -1.13
CA PHE A 74 14.71 1.84 -1.53
C PHE A 74 15.13 3.25 -1.16
N ARG A 75 14.71 4.22 -1.96
CA ARG A 75 14.92 5.66 -1.71
C ARG A 75 13.66 6.31 -1.16
N TYR A 76 12.49 6.01 -1.72
CA TYR A 76 11.24 6.65 -1.38
C TYR A 76 10.27 5.70 -0.69
N VAL A 77 9.53 6.25 0.28
CA VAL A 77 8.36 5.62 0.90
C VAL A 77 7.11 6.30 0.35
N LEU A 78 6.17 5.49 -0.15
CA LEU A 78 4.89 5.91 -0.68
C LEU A 78 3.78 5.27 0.14
N ASN A 79 2.74 6.02 0.44
CA ASN A 79 1.58 5.52 1.17
C ASN A 79 0.29 6.22 0.72
N ASP A 80 -0.83 5.82 1.27
CA ASP A 80 -2.08 6.54 1.13
C ASP A 80 -2.24 7.63 2.21
N THR A 81 -3.31 8.39 2.14
CA THR A 81 -3.61 9.48 3.07
C THR A 81 -3.72 9.02 4.54
N TRP A 82 -4.06 7.73 4.77
CA TRP A 82 -4.20 7.19 6.12
C TRP A 82 -2.89 7.21 6.91
N TYR A 83 -1.76 6.94 6.22
CA TYR A 83 -0.43 6.91 6.84
C TYR A 83 0.34 8.23 6.74
N ALA A 84 -0.23 9.28 6.15
CA ALA A 84 0.43 10.59 5.96
C ALA A 84 0.36 11.44 7.25
N SER A 85 0.79 10.90 8.38
CA SER A 85 0.91 11.61 9.65
C SER A 85 2.26 12.30 9.80
N ALA A 86 2.32 13.39 10.59
CA ALA A 86 3.58 14.06 10.90
C ALA A 86 4.60 13.12 11.56
N GLU A 87 4.11 12.25 12.45
CA GLU A 87 4.93 11.25 13.13
C GLU A 87 5.58 10.27 12.13
N ASN A 88 4.82 9.77 11.15
CA ASN A 88 5.35 8.88 10.12
C ASN A 88 6.33 9.60 9.19
N MET A 89 6.07 10.87 8.84
CA MET A 89 6.98 11.70 8.04
C MET A 89 8.32 11.91 8.75
N ASN A 90 8.28 12.28 10.05
CA ASN A 90 9.47 12.42 10.88
C ASN A 90 10.23 11.09 10.99
N PHE A 91 9.52 9.98 11.23
CA PHE A 91 10.13 8.65 11.30
C PHE A 91 10.86 8.27 10.01
N VAL A 92 10.23 8.43 8.84
CA VAL A 92 10.83 8.08 7.55
C VAL A 92 12.08 8.94 7.29
N LYS A 93 11.98 10.26 7.47
CA LYS A 93 13.10 11.18 7.16
C LYS A 93 14.20 11.15 8.20
N LEU A 94 13.87 11.22 9.48
CA LEU A 94 14.86 11.42 10.54
C LEU A 94 15.41 10.10 11.08
N THR A 95 14.58 9.06 11.20
CA THR A 95 15.00 7.77 11.73
C THR A 95 15.52 6.85 10.64
N LEU A 96 14.75 6.64 9.58
CA LEU A 96 15.14 5.73 8.50
C LEU A 96 16.11 6.34 7.49
N LYS A 97 16.28 7.68 7.50
CA LYS A 97 17.10 8.43 6.53
C LYS A 97 16.68 8.15 5.08
N LYS A 98 15.34 8.09 4.86
CA LYS A 98 14.74 7.87 3.54
C LYS A 98 13.88 9.07 3.16
N GLU A 99 13.60 9.20 1.87
CA GLU A 99 12.68 10.19 1.35
C GLU A 99 11.26 9.61 1.28
N PHE A 100 10.28 10.48 1.12
CA PHE A 100 8.89 10.06 0.91
C PHE A 100 8.18 10.97 -0.08
N VAL A 101 7.11 10.43 -0.68
CA VAL A 101 6.05 11.21 -1.32
C VAL A 101 4.73 10.70 -0.78
N MET A 102 3.98 11.59 -0.13
CA MET A 102 2.74 11.26 0.59
C MET A 102 1.61 12.21 0.19
N PRO A 103 0.36 11.74 0.13
CA PRO A 103 -0.77 12.62 -0.09
C PRO A 103 -1.11 13.37 1.19
N LEU A 104 -1.58 14.60 1.04
CA LEU A 104 -1.98 15.44 2.15
C LEU A 104 -3.47 15.82 2.02
N LYS A 105 -4.22 15.73 3.12
CA LYS A 105 -5.60 16.23 3.16
C LYS A 105 -5.60 17.75 3.12
N GLY A 106 -6.56 18.35 2.42
CA GLY A 106 -6.66 19.80 2.28
C GLY A 106 -6.80 20.56 3.61
N ASN A 107 -7.39 19.92 4.62
CA ASN A 107 -7.55 20.50 5.96
C ASN A 107 -6.27 20.50 6.83
N ARG A 108 -5.17 19.95 6.32
CA ARG A 108 -3.88 19.99 7.04
C ARG A 108 -3.33 21.42 7.03
N LYS A 109 -2.61 21.76 8.09
CA LYS A 109 -2.08 23.12 8.31
C LYS A 109 -0.61 23.19 7.96
N VAL A 110 -0.23 24.19 7.17
CA VAL A 110 1.14 24.48 6.75
C VAL A 110 1.49 25.94 6.94
N ALA A 111 2.75 26.22 7.22
CA ALA A 111 3.34 27.56 7.18
C ALA A 111 4.18 27.71 5.91
N LEU A 112 4.18 28.89 5.28
CA LEU A 112 4.87 29.15 4.01
C LEU A 112 6.31 29.67 4.19
N SER A 113 6.73 29.96 5.44
CA SER A 113 8.09 30.38 5.77
C SER A 113 8.49 29.87 7.15
N VAL A 114 9.80 29.89 7.44
CA VAL A 114 10.33 29.57 8.76
C VAL A 114 9.78 30.51 9.83
N ASP A 115 9.71 31.80 9.52
CA ASP A 115 9.18 32.83 10.46
C ASP A 115 7.71 32.57 10.76
N ALA A 116 6.90 32.25 9.74
CA ALA A 116 5.51 31.90 9.93
C ALA A 116 5.35 30.65 10.81
N LYS A 117 6.21 29.63 10.63
CA LYS A 117 6.25 28.44 11.49
C LYS A 117 6.58 28.80 12.94
N GLN A 118 7.61 29.63 13.18
CA GLN A 118 8.04 30.05 14.51
C GLN A 118 6.96 30.85 15.23
N GLN A 119 6.20 31.67 14.51
CA GLN A 119 5.09 32.46 15.01
C GLN A 119 3.76 31.68 15.10
N GLY A 120 3.75 30.37 14.79
CA GLY A 120 2.54 29.57 14.81
C GLY A 120 1.50 29.94 13.75
N ARG A 121 1.89 30.73 12.74
CA ARG A 121 1.00 31.15 11.64
C ARG A 121 0.87 30.07 10.59
N TYR A 122 -0.11 29.20 10.79
CA TYR A 122 -0.45 28.12 9.89
C TYR A 122 -1.76 28.37 9.18
N GLN A 123 -1.85 27.98 7.91
CA GLN A 123 -3.08 28.00 7.10
C GLN A 123 -3.36 26.62 6.51
N ARG A 124 -4.63 26.38 6.19
CA ARG A 124 -5.04 25.11 5.57
C ARG A 124 -4.51 25.02 4.15
N VAL A 125 -4.13 23.81 3.72
CA VAL A 125 -3.62 23.55 2.37
C VAL A 125 -4.67 23.88 1.29
N ASP A 126 -5.95 23.60 1.56
CA ASP A 126 -7.05 23.85 0.60
C ASP A 126 -7.39 25.34 0.45
N THR A 127 -6.89 26.22 1.33
CA THR A 127 -7.07 27.69 1.22
C THR A 127 -5.90 28.37 0.51
N LEU A 128 -4.85 27.63 0.15
CA LEU A 128 -3.69 28.18 -0.53
C LEU A 128 -3.95 28.34 -2.04
N GLU A 129 -3.57 29.46 -2.59
CA GLU A 129 -3.52 29.67 -4.04
C GLU A 129 -2.29 28.99 -4.63
N LEU A 130 -2.44 27.71 -4.98
CA LEU A 130 -1.37 26.90 -5.56
C LEU A 130 -1.58 26.70 -7.06
N GLU A 131 -0.58 27.05 -7.85
CA GLU A 131 -0.53 26.69 -9.27
C GLU A 131 -0.36 25.16 -9.39
N PRO A 132 -1.15 24.50 -10.27
CA PRO A 132 -1.00 23.08 -10.50
C PRO A 132 0.43 22.68 -10.89
N MET A 133 0.94 21.59 -10.32
CA MET A 133 2.25 21.00 -10.58
C MET A 133 3.46 21.89 -10.25
N LYS A 134 3.28 23.09 -9.69
CA LYS A 134 4.36 23.97 -9.24
C LYS A 134 4.69 23.67 -7.77
N PRO A 135 5.92 23.21 -7.44
CA PRO A 135 6.32 22.94 -6.08
C PRO A 135 6.43 24.23 -5.25
N VAL A 136 5.91 24.18 -4.04
CA VAL A 136 6.03 25.26 -3.04
C VAL A 136 6.64 24.70 -1.77
N THR A 137 7.64 25.39 -1.23
CA THR A 137 8.22 25.00 0.06
C THR A 137 7.25 25.33 1.19
N VAL A 138 6.95 24.33 2.02
CA VAL A 138 6.05 24.46 3.16
C VAL A 138 6.62 23.79 4.41
N TYR A 139 6.11 24.24 5.56
CA TYR A 139 6.42 23.67 6.88
C TYR A 139 5.13 23.13 7.48
N LEU A 140 4.96 21.80 7.45
CA LEU A 140 3.78 21.14 7.99
C LEU A 140 3.82 21.16 9.54
N GLU A 141 2.68 21.42 10.16
CA GLU A 141 2.53 21.35 11.61
C GLU A 141 2.94 19.97 12.14
N GLY A 142 3.85 19.94 13.13
CA GLY A 142 4.39 18.71 13.72
C GLY A 142 5.53 18.03 12.91
N VAL A 143 5.93 18.58 11.74
CA VAL A 143 7.08 18.09 10.96
C VAL A 143 8.30 18.97 11.18
N ALA A 144 9.45 18.34 11.43
CA ALA A 144 10.66 19.04 11.86
C ALA A 144 11.42 19.75 10.72
N PHE A 145 11.17 19.39 9.47
CA PHE A 145 11.91 19.85 8.28
C PHE A 145 10.96 20.47 7.23
N ALA A 146 11.55 21.14 6.24
CA ALA A 146 10.82 21.69 5.10
C ALA A 146 10.35 20.56 4.17
N LEU A 147 9.20 20.76 3.51
CA LEU A 147 8.62 19.89 2.52
C LEU A 147 8.38 20.67 1.23
N LEU A 148 8.39 20.00 0.09
CA LEU A 148 7.75 20.51 -1.12
C LEU A 148 6.31 20.03 -1.18
N LEU A 149 5.39 20.95 -1.43
CA LEU A 149 3.97 20.70 -1.65
C LEU A 149 3.64 20.98 -3.12
N ILE A 150 2.92 20.08 -3.77
CA ILE A 150 2.28 20.33 -5.07
C ILE A 150 0.78 20.11 -4.99
N LYS A 151 0.06 20.84 -5.83
CA LYS A 151 -1.36 20.62 -6.16
C LYS A 151 -1.44 19.91 -7.50
N GLN A 152 -2.04 18.75 -7.52
CA GLN A 152 -2.35 18.00 -8.74
C GLN A 152 -3.85 18.11 -9.02
N VAL A 153 -4.19 18.46 -10.25
CA VAL A 153 -5.58 18.56 -10.71
C VAL A 153 -5.77 17.53 -11.82
N PHE A 154 -6.85 16.77 -11.75
CA PHE A 154 -7.21 15.78 -12.76
C PHE A 154 -8.70 15.80 -13.01
N THR A 155 -9.10 15.43 -14.23
CA THR A 155 -10.50 15.31 -14.61
C THR A 155 -10.90 13.84 -14.48
N ASN A 156 -11.98 13.58 -13.75
CA ASN A 156 -12.56 12.26 -13.61
C ASN A 156 -13.35 11.86 -14.87
N GLU A 157 -13.71 10.58 -15.00
CA GLU A 157 -14.48 10.05 -16.12
C GLU A 157 -15.85 10.72 -16.27
N ASP A 158 -16.43 11.18 -15.17
CA ASP A 158 -17.72 11.90 -15.13
C ASP A 158 -17.59 13.41 -15.45
N GLY A 159 -16.39 13.88 -15.81
CA GLY A 159 -16.10 15.28 -16.09
C GLY A 159 -15.85 16.13 -14.84
N SER A 160 -15.99 15.60 -13.63
CA SER A 160 -15.68 16.33 -12.40
C SER A 160 -14.17 16.52 -12.23
N THR A 161 -13.78 17.59 -11.54
CA THR A 161 -12.37 17.88 -11.25
C THR A 161 -11.98 17.34 -9.89
N GLY A 162 -10.97 16.47 -9.87
CA GLY A 162 -10.32 15.98 -8.64
C GLY A 162 -9.09 16.83 -8.31
N ILE A 163 -8.87 17.07 -7.02
CA ILE A 163 -7.67 17.74 -6.51
C ILE A 163 -6.96 16.81 -5.54
N GLN A 164 -5.67 16.64 -5.73
CA GLN A 164 -4.79 15.93 -4.81
C GLN A 164 -3.61 16.82 -4.43
N TYR A 165 -3.30 16.86 -3.15
CA TYR A 165 -2.09 17.51 -2.65
C TYR A 165 -1.07 16.44 -2.31
N LEU A 166 0.17 16.61 -2.81
CA LEU A 166 1.28 15.72 -2.52
C LEU A 166 2.39 16.49 -1.83
N VAL A 167 2.98 15.89 -0.80
CA VAL A 167 4.16 16.43 -0.13
C VAL A 167 5.32 15.45 -0.20
N THR A 168 6.54 16.01 -0.33
CA THR A 168 7.78 15.24 -0.32
C THR A 168 8.83 15.88 0.59
N SER A 169 9.67 15.04 1.17
CA SER A 169 10.87 15.46 1.90
C SER A 169 12.08 15.67 0.99
N ASP A 170 12.02 15.26 -0.27
CA ASP A 170 13.06 15.50 -1.27
C ASP A 170 12.82 16.86 -1.94
N THR A 171 13.58 17.87 -1.51
CA THR A 171 13.45 19.24 -1.99
C THR A 171 14.13 19.50 -3.33
N THR A 172 14.67 18.48 -3.98
CA THR A 172 15.33 18.58 -5.29
C THR A 172 14.39 18.25 -6.46
N LEU A 173 13.17 17.75 -6.17
CA LEU A 173 12.22 17.32 -7.18
C LEU A 173 11.42 18.49 -7.75
N ASP A 174 11.11 18.41 -9.03
CA ASP A 174 10.06 19.22 -9.66
C ASP A 174 8.67 18.57 -9.49
N GLY A 175 7.62 19.27 -9.91
CA GLY A 175 6.25 18.78 -9.79
C GLY A 175 5.99 17.46 -10.53
N ASN A 176 6.57 17.32 -11.73
CA ASN A 176 6.42 16.10 -12.53
C ASN A 176 7.14 14.91 -11.89
N GLY A 177 8.32 15.12 -11.33
CA GLY A 177 9.06 14.11 -10.59
C GLY A 177 8.28 13.62 -9.35
N ILE A 178 7.69 14.55 -8.58
CA ILE A 178 6.86 14.21 -7.42
C ILE A 178 5.67 13.33 -7.84
N ALA A 179 4.92 13.76 -8.88
CA ALA A 179 3.77 13.03 -9.38
C ALA A 179 4.15 11.65 -9.95
N ALA A 180 5.21 11.56 -10.75
CA ALA A 180 5.69 10.31 -11.33
C ALA A 180 6.16 9.30 -10.26
N ILE A 181 6.81 9.78 -9.20
CA ILE A 181 7.17 8.91 -8.07
C ILE A 181 5.92 8.42 -7.35
N TYR A 182 4.98 9.32 -7.03
CA TYR A 182 3.76 8.94 -6.33
C TYR A 182 2.87 7.99 -7.12
N GLN A 183 2.83 8.11 -8.43
CA GLN A 183 2.07 7.21 -9.31
C GLN A 183 2.46 5.74 -9.12
N LYS A 184 3.70 5.45 -8.75
CA LYS A 184 4.16 4.08 -8.46
C LYS A 184 3.43 3.43 -7.28
N ARG A 185 2.81 4.23 -6.38
CA ARG A 185 1.97 3.71 -5.30
C ARG A 185 0.84 2.81 -5.82
N TRP A 186 0.31 3.11 -7.00
CA TRP A 186 -0.78 2.32 -7.61
C TRP A 186 -0.43 0.87 -7.87
N ASN A 187 0.86 0.48 -7.85
CA ASN A 187 1.27 -0.93 -7.95
C ASN A 187 0.76 -1.80 -6.79
N VAL A 188 0.33 -1.18 -5.69
CA VAL A 188 -0.31 -1.88 -4.56
C VAL A 188 -1.68 -2.45 -4.96
N GLU A 189 -2.41 -1.82 -5.87
CA GLU A 189 -3.75 -2.27 -6.30
C GLU A 189 -3.69 -3.59 -7.12
N PRO A 190 -2.88 -3.68 -8.21
CA PRO A 190 -2.67 -4.95 -8.92
C PRO A 190 -2.09 -6.03 -8.01
N TYR A 191 -1.20 -5.69 -7.07
CA TYR A 191 -0.67 -6.63 -6.09
C TYR A 191 -1.79 -7.24 -5.24
N HIS A 192 -2.64 -6.43 -4.62
CA HIS A 192 -3.76 -6.93 -3.81
C HIS A 192 -4.77 -7.73 -4.65
N LYS A 193 -5.08 -7.27 -5.88
CA LYS A 193 -5.94 -8.00 -6.81
C LYS A 193 -5.35 -9.38 -7.14
N SER A 194 -4.05 -9.43 -7.42
CA SER A 194 -3.39 -10.70 -7.74
C SER A 194 -3.29 -11.63 -6.55
N LEU A 195 -3.01 -11.14 -5.35
CA LEU A 195 -3.05 -11.93 -4.11
C LEU A 195 -4.41 -12.61 -3.93
N LYS A 196 -5.49 -11.85 -4.08
CA LYS A 196 -6.85 -12.38 -3.93
C LYS A 196 -7.19 -13.40 -5.00
N GLN A 197 -7.01 -13.06 -6.28
CA GLN A 197 -7.54 -13.82 -7.40
C GLN A 197 -6.56 -14.87 -7.96
N ASN A 198 -5.26 -14.60 -7.96
CA ASN A 198 -4.26 -15.49 -8.53
C ASN A 198 -3.55 -16.35 -7.48
N ALA A 199 -3.32 -15.82 -6.27
CA ALA A 199 -2.71 -16.55 -5.16
C ALA A 199 -3.74 -17.07 -4.13
N SER A 200 -5.04 -17.01 -4.44
CA SER A 200 -6.13 -17.59 -3.65
C SER A 200 -6.24 -17.08 -2.21
N LEU A 201 -5.75 -15.88 -1.90
CA LEU A 201 -5.81 -15.32 -0.54
C LEU A 201 -7.26 -15.25 0.00
N GLU A 202 -8.23 -14.88 -0.83
CA GLU A 202 -9.64 -14.77 -0.44
C GLU A 202 -10.34 -16.11 -0.24
N LYS A 203 -9.74 -17.22 -0.69
CA LYS A 203 -10.27 -18.58 -0.58
C LYS A 203 -9.80 -19.31 0.68
N SER A 204 -9.39 -18.58 1.70
CA SER A 204 -8.88 -19.16 2.94
C SER A 204 -10.00 -19.92 3.69
N PRO A 205 -9.86 -21.23 3.92
CA PRO A 205 -10.79 -22.01 4.76
C PRO A 205 -10.49 -21.84 6.24
N THR A 206 -9.46 -21.08 6.60
CA THR A 206 -8.86 -21.06 7.94
C THR A 206 -9.58 -20.08 8.86
N LYS A 207 -9.66 -20.43 10.16
CA LYS A 207 -10.39 -19.66 11.18
C LYS A 207 -9.51 -19.15 12.32
N THR A 208 -8.38 -19.82 12.61
CA THR A 208 -7.46 -19.38 13.66
C THR A 208 -6.43 -18.40 13.15
N VAL A 209 -5.88 -17.55 14.02
CA VAL A 209 -4.86 -16.56 13.64
C VAL A 209 -3.64 -17.24 13.02
N THR A 210 -3.15 -18.31 13.62
CA THR A 210 -1.98 -19.05 13.11
C THR A 210 -2.22 -19.60 11.72
N THR A 211 -3.36 -20.28 11.50
CA THR A 211 -3.67 -20.85 10.18
C THR A 211 -3.93 -19.76 9.13
N GLN A 212 -4.53 -18.61 9.52
CA GLN A 212 -4.68 -17.46 8.64
C GLN A 212 -3.32 -16.85 8.27
N THR A 213 -2.40 -16.73 9.23
CA THR A 213 -1.04 -16.25 8.98
C THR A 213 -0.31 -17.16 7.99
N ASN A 214 -0.38 -18.47 8.19
CA ASN A 214 0.25 -19.44 7.29
C ASN A 214 -0.36 -19.41 5.88
N HIS A 215 -1.68 -19.30 5.78
CA HIS A 215 -2.36 -19.15 4.47
C HIS A 215 -1.94 -17.86 3.77
N PHE A 216 -1.85 -16.74 4.52
CA PHE A 216 -1.39 -15.47 3.96
C PHE A 216 0.05 -15.60 3.44
N PHE A 217 0.93 -16.21 4.23
CA PHE A 217 2.32 -16.45 3.83
C PHE A 217 2.41 -17.33 2.58
N ALA A 218 1.63 -18.40 2.50
CA ALA A 218 1.57 -19.25 1.31
C ALA A 218 1.10 -18.48 0.06
N ALA A 219 0.10 -17.60 0.22
CA ALA A 219 -0.37 -16.72 -0.86
C ALA A 219 0.72 -15.73 -1.31
N LEU A 220 1.51 -15.17 -0.39
CA LEU A 220 2.67 -14.34 -0.72
C LEU A 220 3.71 -15.12 -1.51
N CYS A 221 4.03 -16.34 -1.11
CA CYS A 221 4.98 -17.20 -1.84
C CYS A 221 4.48 -17.50 -3.27
N ALA A 222 3.19 -17.78 -3.43
CA ALA A 222 2.59 -17.98 -4.74
C ALA A 222 2.66 -16.72 -5.61
N TYR A 223 2.37 -15.55 -5.02
CA TYR A 223 2.50 -14.27 -5.71
C TYR A 223 3.94 -14.01 -6.17
N ILE A 224 4.93 -14.22 -5.29
CA ILE A 224 6.36 -14.02 -5.63
C ILE A 224 6.76 -14.91 -6.80
N LYS A 225 6.33 -16.18 -6.82
CA LYS A 225 6.59 -17.08 -7.97
C LYS A 225 5.98 -16.55 -9.28
N LEU A 226 4.76 -16.00 -9.23
CA LEU A 226 4.14 -15.38 -10.40
C LEU A 226 4.90 -14.13 -10.85
N GLU A 227 5.37 -13.29 -9.90
CA GLU A 227 6.13 -12.08 -10.22
C GLU A 227 7.50 -12.41 -10.85
N LEU A 228 8.18 -13.46 -10.38
CA LEU A 228 9.42 -13.96 -10.98
C LEU A 228 9.19 -14.49 -12.41
N LEU A 229 8.10 -15.24 -12.62
CA LEU A 229 7.72 -15.72 -13.96
C LEU A 229 7.36 -14.55 -14.89
N LYS A 230 6.71 -13.53 -14.39
CA LYS A 230 6.41 -12.30 -15.13
C LYS A 230 7.68 -11.60 -15.60
N GLY A 231 8.73 -11.55 -14.77
CA GLY A 231 10.03 -10.96 -15.14
C GLY A 231 10.66 -11.61 -16.36
N ASN A 232 10.42 -12.90 -16.58
CA ASN A 232 10.91 -13.67 -17.72
C ASN A 232 9.96 -13.69 -18.92
N THR A 233 8.77 -13.11 -18.79
CA THR A 233 7.74 -13.10 -19.82
C THR A 233 7.11 -11.71 -19.90
N LYS A 234 6.46 -11.37 -21.00
CA LYS A 234 5.67 -10.13 -21.11
C LYS A 234 4.21 -10.33 -20.63
N LEU A 235 3.93 -11.42 -19.91
CA LEU A 235 2.59 -11.79 -19.48
C LEU A 235 2.30 -11.26 -18.08
N ASN A 236 1.08 -10.79 -17.85
CA ASN A 236 0.62 -10.49 -16.51
C ASN A 236 0.24 -11.76 -15.72
N HIS A 237 0.03 -11.65 -14.42
CA HIS A 237 -0.27 -12.79 -13.53
C HIS A 237 -1.54 -13.56 -13.94
N PHE A 238 -2.55 -12.90 -14.51
CA PHE A 238 -3.78 -13.56 -14.94
C PHE A 238 -3.54 -14.46 -16.14
N ALA A 239 -2.80 -13.96 -17.15
CA ALA A 239 -2.41 -14.73 -18.30
C ALA A 239 -1.45 -15.88 -17.94
N LEU A 240 -0.50 -15.66 -17.02
CA LEU A 240 0.38 -16.70 -16.51
C LEU A 240 -0.40 -17.80 -15.81
N LYS A 241 -1.33 -17.45 -14.92
CA LYS A 241 -2.18 -18.44 -14.23
C LYS A 241 -2.97 -19.27 -15.21
N SER A 242 -3.61 -18.65 -16.21
CA SER A 242 -4.36 -19.37 -17.25
C SER A 242 -3.48 -20.35 -18.03
N LYS A 243 -2.27 -19.92 -18.42
CA LYS A 243 -1.31 -20.81 -19.09
C LYS A 243 -0.86 -21.99 -18.22
N LEU A 244 -0.62 -21.74 -16.92
CA LEU A 244 -0.25 -22.81 -15.98
C LEU A 244 -1.38 -23.85 -15.85
N TYR A 245 -2.64 -23.42 -15.75
CA TYR A 245 -3.77 -24.35 -15.72
C TYR A 245 -3.88 -25.18 -17.00
N VAL A 246 -3.78 -24.56 -18.17
CA VAL A 246 -3.83 -25.29 -19.46
C VAL A 246 -2.72 -26.32 -19.52
N ARG A 247 -1.49 -25.97 -19.13
CA ARG A 247 -0.36 -26.90 -19.12
C ARG A 247 -0.56 -28.05 -18.11
N ALA A 248 -1.07 -27.74 -16.92
CA ALA A 248 -1.36 -28.77 -15.90
C ALA A 248 -2.41 -29.78 -16.42
N ILE A 249 -3.48 -29.31 -17.07
CA ILE A 249 -4.51 -30.15 -17.66
C ILE A 249 -3.92 -31.00 -18.77
N GLN A 250 -3.14 -30.43 -19.67
CA GLN A 250 -2.47 -31.19 -20.75
C GLN A 250 -1.57 -32.29 -20.20
N SER A 251 -0.78 -31.99 -19.15
CA SER A 251 0.08 -32.98 -18.51
C SER A 251 -0.73 -34.08 -17.81
N ALA A 252 -1.84 -33.73 -17.16
CA ALA A 252 -2.73 -34.73 -16.53
C ALA A 252 -3.36 -35.65 -17.57
N TYR A 253 -3.82 -35.12 -18.69
CA TYR A 253 -4.36 -35.94 -19.77
C TYR A 253 -3.29 -36.87 -20.40
N ALA A 254 -2.05 -36.37 -20.57
CA ALA A 254 -0.96 -37.22 -21.06
C ALA A 254 -0.69 -38.40 -20.12
N ALA A 255 -0.60 -38.13 -18.81
CA ALA A 255 -0.41 -39.18 -17.79
C ALA A 255 -1.58 -40.19 -17.76
N LEU A 256 -2.82 -39.74 -17.91
CA LEU A 256 -3.99 -40.62 -17.95
C LEU A 256 -3.97 -41.52 -19.19
N ARG A 257 -3.50 -41.05 -20.34
CA ARG A 257 -3.35 -41.88 -21.55
C ARG A 257 -2.31 -43.00 -21.39
N GLU A 258 -1.24 -42.71 -20.66
CA GLU A 258 -0.21 -43.72 -20.35
C GLU A 258 -0.75 -44.85 -19.43
N LEU A 259 -1.68 -44.50 -18.53
CA LEU A 259 -2.31 -45.50 -17.63
C LEU A 259 -3.36 -46.37 -18.32
N ASN A 260 -4.02 -45.88 -19.38
CA ASN A 260 -5.07 -46.60 -20.10
C ASN A 260 -4.88 -46.54 -21.64
N PRO A 261 -3.88 -47.20 -22.21
CA PRO A 261 -3.58 -47.11 -23.63
C PRO A 261 -4.67 -47.73 -24.56
N VAL A 262 -5.54 -48.58 -24.04
CA VAL A 262 -6.52 -49.34 -24.85
C VAL A 262 -7.88 -48.63 -25.00
N GLN A 263 -8.26 -47.70 -24.15
CA GLN A 263 -9.61 -47.08 -24.16
C GLN A 263 -9.70 -45.75 -24.92
N LEU A 264 -8.63 -45.22 -25.46
CA LEU A 264 -8.60 -43.90 -26.12
C LEU A 264 -8.32 -44.00 -27.64
N ALA A 265 -8.34 -45.19 -28.20
CA ALA A 265 -8.15 -45.46 -29.62
C ALA A 265 -9.46 -45.77 -30.38
N ALA A 266 -10.63 -45.45 -29.80
CA ALA A 266 -11.95 -45.58 -30.43
C ALA A 266 -12.59 -44.24 -30.75
#